data_6928563ba9a2163a9eff6420caedeafb
#
_entry.id   6928563ba9a2163a9eff6420caedeafb
#
_cell.length_a   1.000
_cell.length_b   1.000
_cell.length_c   1.000
_cell.angle_alpha   90.00
_cell.angle_beta   90.00
_cell.angle_gamma   90.00
#
_symmetry.space_group_name_H-M   'P 1'
#
loop_
_entity.id
_entity.type
_entity.pdbx_description
1 polymer ?
#
loop_
_entity_poly.entity_id
_entity_poly.type
_entity_poly.pdbx_seq_one_letter_code
_entity_poly.pdbx_strand_id
1 'polypeptide(L)'
;MNKILFIACLLLASVETFAQHAKGSFNIQPKVGLNVATMTDNDGSDPRVGFVGGAEFEYQATDLLSLSFGALYSQQGLKANSDEMDGTIKMDYINVPVLLNVYVTKGLAVKAGIQPGFKVNSKVKVSASGASAEVDLEKALQAGGVDASVKSVDFAIPVGLSYEYRNFQFDARYNFSVTKAIEAEGESTKHSVFQFTIGYKFDL
;
A
#
# COMPACT_ATOMS: atom_id res chain seq x y z
N MET A 1 18.27 -20.50 14.46
CA MET A 1 17.39 -19.81 13.50
C MET A 1 16.94 -20.70 12.35
N ASN A 2 17.78 -21.54 11.79
CA ASN A 2 17.43 -22.35 10.60
C ASN A 2 16.37 -23.44 10.83
N LYS A 3 16.18 -23.96 12.07
CA LYS A 3 15.20 -25.01 12.37
C LYS A 3 13.75 -24.51 12.38
N ILE A 4 13.53 -23.27 12.83
CA ILE A 4 12.20 -22.64 12.85
C ILE A 4 11.76 -22.31 11.42
N LEU A 5 12.67 -21.83 10.58
CA LEU A 5 12.41 -21.57 9.17
C LEU A 5 12.07 -22.86 8.41
N PHE A 6 12.78 -23.96 8.71
CA PHE A 6 12.55 -25.27 8.12
C PHE A 6 11.20 -25.87 8.54
N ILE A 7 10.82 -25.71 9.81
CA ILE A 7 9.51 -26.16 10.32
C ILE A 7 8.38 -25.32 9.72
N ALA A 8 8.57 -24.00 9.56
CA ALA A 8 7.60 -23.13 8.89
C ALA A 8 7.41 -23.52 7.41
N CYS A 9 8.49 -23.84 6.70
CA CYS A 9 8.41 -24.35 5.33
C CYS A 9 7.73 -25.73 5.23
N LEU A 10 7.96 -26.63 6.20
CA LEU A 10 7.31 -27.95 6.23
C LEU A 10 5.82 -27.86 6.56
N LEU A 11 5.41 -26.94 7.43
CA LEU A 11 4.01 -26.68 7.75
C LEU A 11 3.26 -26.07 6.55
N LEU A 12 3.93 -25.28 5.71
CA LEU A 12 3.37 -24.74 4.47
C LEU A 12 3.23 -25.82 3.37
N ALA A 13 4.08 -26.86 3.40
CA ALA A 13 4.04 -27.95 2.42
C ALA A 13 2.93 -28.99 2.66
N SER A 14 2.33 -29.03 3.85
CA SER A 14 1.31 -30.02 4.23
C SER A 14 -0.13 -29.58 3.99
N VAL A 15 -0.38 -28.36 3.50
CA VAL A 15 -1.72 -27.89 3.18
C VAL A 15 -2.06 -28.22 1.73
N GLU A 16 -2.38 -29.47 1.48
CA GLU A 16 -3.08 -29.86 0.26
C GLU A 16 -4.51 -29.34 0.36
N THR A 17 -4.84 -28.21 -0.24
CA THR A 17 -6.24 -27.98 -0.65
C THR A 17 -6.43 -26.66 -1.43
N PHE A 18 -6.86 -26.76 -2.68
CA PHE A 18 -7.84 -25.91 -3.36
C PHE A 18 -7.66 -24.36 -3.31
N ALA A 19 -6.47 -23.84 -3.55
CA ALA A 19 -6.26 -22.41 -3.59
C ALA A 19 -5.72 -21.90 -4.94
N GLN A 20 -5.94 -22.60 -6.00
CA GLN A 20 -5.68 -22.10 -7.35
C GLN A 20 -6.97 -22.13 -8.14
N HIS A 21 -7.35 -20.97 -8.68
CA HIS A 21 -8.46 -20.86 -9.62
C HIS A 21 -8.09 -21.55 -10.94
N ALA A 22 -9.09 -22.05 -11.65
CA ALA A 22 -8.87 -22.73 -12.93
C ALA A 22 -8.23 -21.76 -13.94
N LYS A 23 -7.33 -22.28 -14.79
CA LYS A 23 -6.78 -21.51 -15.89
C LYS A 23 -7.89 -20.91 -16.74
N GLY A 24 -7.80 -19.60 -17.02
CA GLY A 24 -8.80 -18.82 -17.73
C GLY A 24 -9.92 -18.28 -16.85
N SER A 25 -9.93 -18.58 -15.55
CA SER A 25 -10.92 -18.02 -14.64
C SER A 25 -10.65 -16.55 -14.33
N PHE A 26 -11.70 -15.86 -13.98
CA PHE A 26 -11.72 -14.48 -13.58
C PHE A 26 -12.36 -14.38 -12.21
N ASN A 27 -11.78 -13.59 -11.31
CA ASN A 27 -12.38 -13.33 -10.01
C ASN A 27 -12.31 -11.85 -9.66
N ILE A 28 -13.22 -11.42 -8.78
CA ILE A 28 -13.21 -10.10 -8.15
C ILE A 28 -12.91 -10.25 -6.67
N GLN A 29 -12.08 -9.36 -6.15
CA GLN A 29 -11.62 -9.38 -4.76
C GLN A 29 -11.87 -8.03 -4.09
N PRO A 30 -12.99 -7.80 -3.39
CA PRO A 30 -13.06 -6.73 -2.41
C PRO A 30 -11.99 -6.95 -1.34
N LYS A 31 -11.25 -5.87 -1.00
CA LYS A 31 -10.14 -5.89 -0.05
C LYS A 31 -10.25 -4.73 0.92
N VAL A 32 -9.86 -5.00 2.15
CA VAL A 32 -9.68 -3.99 3.20
C VAL A 32 -8.41 -4.25 3.97
N GLY A 33 -7.83 -3.24 4.56
CA GLY A 33 -6.60 -3.40 5.32
C GLY A 33 -6.00 -2.10 5.84
N LEU A 34 -4.71 -2.17 6.15
CA LEU A 34 -3.95 -1.09 6.74
C LEU A 34 -2.69 -0.81 5.92
N ASN A 35 -2.36 0.47 5.85
CA ASN A 35 -1.07 0.97 5.39
C ASN A 35 -0.23 1.42 6.59
N VAL A 36 1.06 1.14 6.54
CA VAL A 36 2.08 1.79 7.37
C VAL A 36 2.92 2.62 6.40
N ALA A 37 2.62 3.91 6.33
CA ALA A 37 3.19 4.81 5.36
C ALA A 37 4.21 5.75 6.02
N THR A 38 5.31 5.98 5.32
CA THR A 38 6.31 7.00 5.63
C THR A 38 6.77 7.69 4.35
N MET A 39 7.62 8.69 4.47
CA MET A 39 8.30 9.34 3.35
C MET A 39 9.81 9.19 3.51
N THR A 40 10.52 9.04 2.39
CA THR A 40 11.99 9.04 2.37
C THR A 40 12.52 10.44 2.68
N ASP A 41 13.79 10.49 3.11
CA ASP A 41 14.51 11.74 3.40
C ASP A 41 13.84 12.64 4.46
N ASN A 42 13.22 12.00 5.47
CA ASN A 42 12.52 12.71 6.54
C ASN A 42 12.95 12.13 7.90
N ASP A 43 14.21 12.45 8.29
CA ASP A 43 14.78 12.03 9.56
C ASP A 43 13.96 12.60 10.72
N GLY A 44 13.47 11.70 11.61
CA GLY A 44 12.70 12.06 12.81
C GLY A 44 11.19 12.06 12.63
N SER A 45 10.65 11.56 11.51
CA SER A 45 9.20 11.36 11.35
C SER A 45 8.76 9.92 11.67
N ASP A 46 7.58 9.80 12.28
CA ASP A 46 6.96 8.51 12.57
C ASP A 46 6.08 8.03 11.41
N PRO A 47 6.01 6.71 11.18
CA PRO A 47 5.09 6.15 10.22
C PRO A 47 3.62 6.47 10.56
N ARG A 48 2.84 6.83 9.55
CA ARG A 48 1.39 6.95 9.68
C ARG A 48 0.72 5.61 9.37
N VAL A 49 -0.10 5.12 10.31
CA VAL A 49 -1.02 4.02 10.04
C VAL A 49 -2.28 4.60 9.42
N GLY A 50 -2.65 4.08 8.24
CA GLY A 50 -3.80 4.51 7.46
C GLY A 50 -4.66 3.32 7.02
N PHE A 51 -5.87 3.60 6.55
CA PHE A 51 -6.77 2.61 5.98
C PHE A 51 -6.47 2.41 4.50
N VAL A 52 -6.69 1.19 4.01
CA VAL A 52 -6.73 0.86 2.59
C VAL A 52 -7.95 -0.03 2.30
N GLY A 53 -8.67 0.26 1.20
CA GLY A 53 -9.81 -0.57 0.82
C GLY A 53 -10.26 -0.29 -0.61
N GLY A 54 -10.85 -1.31 -1.24
CA GLY A 54 -11.32 -1.25 -2.61
C GLY A 54 -11.52 -2.63 -3.20
N ALA A 55 -11.29 -2.79 -4.50
CA ALA A 55 -11.41 -4.08 -5.17
C ALA A 55 -10.31 -4.27 -6.21
N GLU A 56 -9.87 -5.51 -6.35
CA GLU A 56 -8.99 -5.97 -7.41
C GLU A 56 -9.69 -7.07 -8.21
N PHE A 57 -9.43 -7.11 -9.50
CA PHE A 57 -9.77 -8.22 -10.40
C PHE A 57 -8.52 -9.05 -10.63
N GLU A 58 -8.68 -10.34 -10.76
CA GLU A 58 -7.57 -11.23 -11.07
C GLU A 58 -7.99 -12.21 -12.17
N TYR A 59 -7.14 -12.34 -13.19
CA TYR A 59 -7.26 -13.28 -14.29
C TYR A 59 -6.18 -14.34 -14.18
N GLN A 60 -6.57 -15.62 -14.08
CA GLN A 60 -5.65 -16.75 -14.01
C GLN A 60 -5.19 -17.12 -15.42
N ALA A 61 -4.02 -16.64 -15.84
CA ALA A 61 -3.52 -16.87 -17.20
C ALA A 61 -2.97 -18.29 -17.39
N THR A 62 -2.30 -18.83 -16.38
CA THR A 62 -1.78 -20.21 -16.34
C THR A 62 -1.91 -20.75 -14.91
N ASP A 63 -1.55 -22.01 -14.68
CA ASP A 63 -1.56 -22.58 -13.31
C ASP A 63 -0.61 -21.86 -12.35
N LEU A 64 0.42 -21.20 -12.87
CA LEU A 64 1.44 -20.50 -12.08
C LEU A 64 1.35 -18.98 -12.14
N LEU A 65 0.64 -18.42 -13.12
CA LEU A 65 0.65 -16.98 -13.39
C LEU A 65 -0.76 -16.43 -13.41
N SER A 66 -0.97 -15.34 -12.69
CA SER A 66 -2.16 -14.51 -12.83
C SER A 66 -1.81 -13.03 -12.98
N LEU A 67 -2.70 -12.28 -13.57
CA LEU A 67 -2.65 -10.82 -13.69
C LEU A 67 -3.76 -10.23 -12.85
N SER A 68 -3.44 -9.30 -11.95
CA SER A 68 -4.44 -8.57 -11.20
C SER A 68 -4.37 -7.07 -11.45
N PHE A 69 -5.52 -6.42 -11.44
CA PHE A 69 -5.67 -4.97 -11.55
C PHE A 69 -6.88 -4.52 -10.75
N GLY A 70 -6.89 -3.26 -10.30
CA GLY A 70 -7.99 -2.80 -9.47
C GLY A 70 -7.93 -1.33 -9.13
N ALA A 71 -8.75 -0.92 -8.15
CA ALA A 71 -8.74 0.40 -7.58
C ALA A 71 -8.87 0.31 -6.06
N LEU A 72 -7.93 0.96 -5.35
CA LEU A 72 -7.85 0.96 -3.90
C LEU A 72 -7.75 2.41 -3.40
N TYR A 73 -8.67 2.82 -2.54
CA TYR A 73 -8.49 4.02 -1.72
C TYR A 73 -7.42 3.73 -0.68
N SER A 74 -6.45 4.60 -0.55
CA SER A 74 -5.23 4.38 0.23
C SER A 74 -4.86 5.64 1.00
N GLN A 75 -4.94 5.57 2.33
CA GLN A 75 -4.48 6.63 3.21
C GLN A 75 -2.98 6.49 3.46
N GLN A 76 -2.22 7.53 3.13
CA GLN A 76 -0.77 7.60 3.24
C GLN A 76 -0.34 8.91 3.92
N GLY A 77 0.96 9.10 4.09
CA GLY A 77 1.56 10.27 4.69
C GLY A 77 2.51 9.93 5.82
N LEU A 78 2.76 10.87 6.72
CA LEU A 78 3.65 10.71 7.86
C LEU A 78 3.11 11.45 9.09
N LYS A 79 3.70 11.15 10.26
CA LYS A 79 3.50 11.90 11.50
C LYS A 79 4.83 12.58 11.87
N ALA A 80 4.74 13.82 12.29
CA ALA A 80 5.84 14.55 12.90
C ALA A 80 5.41 14.86 14.34
N ASN A 81 6.08 14.24 15.30
CA ASN A 81 5.80 14.44 16.71
C ASN A 81 6.91 15.32 17.31
N SER A 82 6.54 16.38 18.02
CA SER A 82 7.44 17.16 18.88
C SER A 82 6.82 17.32 20.26
N ASP A 83 7.64 17.65 21.26
CA ASP A 83 7.21 17.72 22.67
C ASP A 83 6.05 18.69 22.92
N GLU A 84 5.81 19.64 22.03
CA GLU A 84 4.76 20.65 22.18
C GLU A 84 3.64 20.56 21.14
N MET A 85 3.87 19.93 19.99
CA MET A 85 2.92 19.87 18.87
C MET A 85 3.02 18.57 18.08
N ASP A 86 1.88 17.93 17.83
CA ASP A 86 1.76 16.79 16.94
C ASP A 86 1.31 17.25 15.56
N GLY A 87 2.13 17.01 14.56
CA GLY A 87 1.82 17.22 13.15
C GLY A 87 1.51 15.92 12.44
N THR A 88 0.49 15.89 11.59
CA THR A 88 0.22 14.75 10.70
C THR A 88 0.00 15.25 9.30
N ILE A 89 0.84 14.83 8.37
CA ILE A 89 0.62 15.03 6.94
C ILE A 89 -0.24 13.86 6.44
N LYS A 90 -1.40 14.19 5.91
CA LYS A 90 -2.37 13.24 5.34
C LYS A 90 -2.37 13.41 3.84
N MET A 91 -2.11 12.33 3.12
CA MET A 91 -2.19 12.26 1.66
C MET A 91 -2.93 10.99 1.30
N ASP A 92 -4.12 11.15 0.71
CA ASP A 92 -4.94 10.02 0.35
C ASP A 92 -5.00 9.88 -1.17
N TYR A 93 -4.94 8.65 -1.65
CA TYR A 93 -4.84 8.31 -3.06
C TYR A 93 -5.90 7.30 -3.47
N ILE A 94 -6.31 7.36 -4.72
CA ILE A 94 -6.88 6.22 -5.44
C ILE A 94 -5.73 5.56 -6.19
N ASN A 95 -5.31 4.40 -5.73
CA ASN A 95 -4.25 3.59 -6.34
C ASN A 95 -4.86 2.60 -7.33
N VAL A 96 -4.23 2.46 -8.49
CA VAL A 96 -4.63 1.53 -9.55
C VAL A 96 -3.51 0.52 -9.78
N PRO A 97 -3.38 -0.52 -8.91
CA PRO A 97 -2.35 -1.54 -9.09
C PRO A 97 -2.61 -2.38 -10.35
N VAL A 98 -1.54 -2.70 -11.05
CA VAL A 98 -1.49 -3.73 -12.10
C VAL A 98 -0.33 -4.66 -11.75
N LEU A 99 -0.65 -5.89 -11.36
CA LEU A 99 0.31 -6.82 -10.77
C LEU A 99 0.35 -8.13 -11.53
N LEU A 100 1.56 -8.63 -11.73
CA LEU A 100 1.81 -10.02 -12.07
C LEU A 100 1.95 -10.81 -10.77
N ASN A 101 1.20 -11.91 -10.64
CA ASN A 101 1.26 -12.81 -9.52
C ASN A 101 1.88 -14.13 -9.99
N VAL A 102 2.91 -14.59 -9.31
CA VAL A 102 3.60 -15.86 -9.58
C VAL A 102 3.34 -16.80 -8.40
N TYR A 103 2.56 -17.82 -8.61
CA TYR A 103 2.26 -18.82 -7.59
C TYR A 103 3.45 -19.78 -7.43
N VAL A 104 4.14 -19.68 -6.31
CA VAL A 104 5.31 -20.50 -5.99
C VAL A 104 4.92 -21.84 -5.37
N THR A 105 3.75 -21.90 -4.75
CA THR A 105 3.07 -23.12 -4.28
C THR A 105 1.58 -22.82 -4.21
N LYS A 106 0.76 -23.85 -3.93
CA LYS A 106 -0.69 -23.67 -3.80
C LYS A 106 -1.03 -22.57 -2.78
N GLY A 107 -1.71 -21.54 -3.24
CA GLY A 107 -2.15 -20.40 -2.44
C GLY A 107 -1.09 -19.33 -2.14
N LEU A 108 0.19 -19.61 -2.27
CA LEU A 108 1.25 -18.62 -2.03
C LEU A 108 1.74 -18.03 -3.35
N ALA A 109 1.57 -16.73 -3.53
CA ALA A 109 2.07 -16.01 -4.69
C ALA A 109 3.03 -14.88 -4.30
N VAL A 110 4.05 -14.70 -5.12
CA VAL A 110 4.87 -13.50 -5.18
C VAL A 110 4.22 -12.54 -6.15
N LYS A 111 4.14 -11.27 -5.79
CA LYS A 111 3.50 -10.22 -6.59
C LYS A 111 4.48 -9.11 -6.88
N ALA A 112 4.46 -8.62 -8.12
CA ALA A 112 5.18 -7.42 -8.51
C ALA A 112 4.46 -6.72 -9.65
N GLY A 113 4.64 -5.40 -9.77
CA GLY A 113 3.99 -4.66 -10.86
C GLY A 113 4.19 -3.17 -10.79
N ILE A 114 3.22 -2.44 -11.28
CA ILE A 114 3.17 -0.99 -11.28
C ILE A 114 1.87 -0.51 -10.63
N GLN A 115 1.92 0.67 -10.01
CA GLN A 115 0.76 1.24 -9.32
C GLN A 115 0.75 2.76 -9.49
N PRO A 116 0.08 3.29 -10.52
CA PRO A 116 -0.26 4.70 -10.52
C PRO A 116 -1.24 5.01 -9.40
N GLY A 117 -1.01 6.12 -8.71
CA GLY A 117 -1.84 6.66 -7.63
C GLY A 117 -2.27 8.08 -7.96
N PHE A 118 -3.55 8.38 -7.81
CA PHE A 118 -4.14 9.69 -8.04
C PHE A 118 -4.51 10.31 -6.69
N LYS A 119 -3.90 11.45 -6.35
CA LYS A 119 -4.15 12.16 -5.10
C LYS A 119 -5.59 12.67 -5.05
N VAL A 120 -6.32 12.32 -4.01
CA VAL A 120 -7.69 12.78 -3.76
C VAL A 120 -7.81 13.68 -2.56
N ASN A 121 -6.83 13.65 -1.64
CA ASN A 121 -6.80 14.51 -0.47
C ASN A 121 -5.35 14.81 -0.05
N SER A 122 -5.10 16.04 0.43
CA SER A 122 -3.80 16.49 0.90
C SER A 122 -4.00 17.51 2.00
N LYS A 123 -3.75 17.14 3.28
CA LYS A 123 -3.99 17.98 4.44
C LYS A 123 -2.88 17.84 5.47
N VAL A 124 -2.67 18.91 6.20
CA VAL A 124 -1.90 18.92 7.45
C VAL A 124 -2.87 19.03 8.62
N LYS A 125 -2.77 18.11 9.56
CA LYS A 125 -3.43 18.21 10.86
C LYS A 125 -2.38 18.61 11.89
N VAL A 126 -2.62 19.72 12.57
CA VAL A 126 -1.81 20.15 13.71
C VAL A 126 -2.65 20.00 14.96
N SER A 127 -2.08 19.40 16.01
CA SER A 127 -2.75 19.22 17.30
C SER A 127 -1.85 19.81 18.39
N ALA A 128 -2.37 20.74 19.18
CA ALA A 128 -1.69 21.34 20.33
C ALA A 128 -2.70 21.53 21.46
N SER A 129 -2.33 21.17 22.69
CA SER A 129 -3.10 21.43 23.93
C SER A 129 -4.58 21.04 23.85
N GLY A 130 -4.92 19.92 23.19
CA GLY A 130 -6.30 19.44 23.06
C GLY A 130 -7.13 20.05 21.94
N ALA A 131 -6.62 21.03 21.22
CA ALA A 131 -7.22 21.56 20.00
C ALA A 131 -6.54 20.99 18.75
N SER A 132 -7.30 20.74 17.69
CA SER A 132 -6.74 20.33 16.41
C SER A 132 -7.32 21.14 15.27
N ALA A 133 -6.47 21.53 14.31
CA ALA A 133 -6.86 22.20 13.09
C ALA A 133 -6.37 21.38 11.87
N GLU A 134 -7.17 21.35 10.84
CA GLU A 134 -6.78 20.77 9.54
C GLU A 134 -6.76 21.86 8.49
N VAL A 135 -5.65 21.96 7.76
CA VAL A 135 -5.46 22.91 6.67
C VAL A 135 -4.96 22.14 5.45
N ASP A 136 -5.29 22.63 4.27
CA ASP A 136 -4.73 22.12 3.02
C ASP A 136 -3.20 22.21 3.05
N LEU A 137 -2.52 21.12 2.61
CA LEU A 137 -1.05 21.01 2.69
C LEU A 137 -0.37 22.12 1.86
N GLU A 138 -0.85 22.41 0.65
CA GLU A 138 -0.26 23.41 -0.22
C GLU A 138 -0.40 24.82 0.39
N LYS A 139 -1.57 25.11 0.97
CA LYS A 139 -1.79 26.38 1.68
C LYS A 139 -0.92 26.52 2.93
N ALA A 140 -0.73 25.42 3.66
CA ALA A 140 0.11 25.40 4.84
C ALA A 140 1.59 25.66 4.48
N LEU A 141 2.08 25.05 3.41
CA LEU A 141 3.45 25.27 2.91
C LEU A 141 3.66 26.70 2.44
N GLN A 142 2.73 27.24 1.65
CA GLN A 142 2.77 28.64 1.20
C GLN A 142 2.74 29.63 2.36
N ALA A 143 1.90 29.39 3.38
CA ALA A 143 1.84 30.23 4.58
C ALA A 143 3.16 30.18 5.39
N GLY A 144 3.87 29.07 5.33
CA GLY A 144 5.22 28.90 5.92
C GLY A 144 6.36 29.47 5.07
N GLY A 145 6.06 30.10 3.91
CA GLY A 145 7.07 30.66 3.00
C GLY A 145 7.85 29.59 2.21
N VAL A 146 7.35 28.35 2.17
CA VAL A 146 7.95 27.25 1.41
C VAL A 146 7.28 27.16 0.05
N ASP A 147 8.03 27.40 -1.02
CA ASP A 147 7.56 27.18 -2.39
C ASP A 147 7.69 25.69 -2.72
N ALA A 148 6.65 24.94 -2.38
CA ALA A 148 6.60 23.51 -2.59
C ALA A 148 5.36 23.10 -3.39
N SER A 149 5.54 22.14 -4.28
CA SER A 149 4.48 21.55 -5.10
C SER A 149 4.17 20.14 -4.64
N VAL A 150 2.91 19.87 -4.33
CA VAL A 150 2.41 18.54 -3.98
C VAL A 150 1.87 17.86 -5.24
N LYS A 151 2.55 16.83 -5.72
CA LYS A 151 2.19 16.15 -6.97
C LYS A 151 0.83 15.47 -6.87
N SER A 152 0.06 15.55 -7.95
CA SER A 152 -1.28 14.95 -8.03
C SER A 152 -1.24 13.48 -8.43
N VAL A 153 -0.15 13.01 -9.00
CA VAL A 153 0.04 11.64 -9.45
C VAL A 153 1.31 11.06 -8.81
N ASP A 154 1.18 9.88 -8.25
CA ASP A 154 2.28 9.08 -7.74
C ASP A 154 2.43 7.80 -8.56
N PHE A 155 3.66 7.38 -8.80
CA PHE A 155 3.97 6.08 -9.41
C PHE A 155 4.77 5.23 -8.44
N ALA A 156 4.23 4.07 -8.08
CA ALA A 156 4.89 3.11 -7.22
C ALA A 156 5.15 1.78 -7.93
N ILE A 157 6.16 1.08 -7.44
CA ILE A 157 6.46 -0.31 -7.78
C ILE A 157 6.08 -1.15 -6.56
N PRO A 158 4.91 -1.84 -6.58
CA PRO A 158 4.53 -2.79 -5.55
C PRO A 158 5.30 -4.09 -5.72
N VAL A 159 5.83 -4.60 -4.60
CA VAL A 159 6.40 -5.95 -4.48
C VAL A 159 5.84 -6.58 -3.22
N GLY A 160 5.41 -7.82 -3.28
CA GLY A 160 4.79 -8.44 -2.12
C GLY A 160 4.55 -9.92 -2.24
N LEU A 161 3.85 -10.42 -1.24
CA LEU A 161 3.44 -11.81 -1.12
C LEU A 161 1.94 -11.84 -0.83
N SER A 162 1.26 -12.85 -1.34
CA SER A 162 -0.10 -13.14 -0.91
C SER A 162 -0.24 -14.62 -0.60
N TYR A 163 -1.08 -14.90 0.40
CA TYR A 163 -1.47 -16.26 0.73
C TYR A 163 -2.98 -16.38 0.67
N GLU A 164 -3.43 -17.37 -0.06
CA GLU A 164 -4.84 -17.69 -0.24
C GLU A 164 -5.19 -18.95 0.54
N TYR A 165 -6.21 -18.84 1.38
CA TYR A 165 -6.82 -19.95 2.07
C TYR A 165 -8.31 -19.99 1.75
N ARG A 166 -8.72 -21.02 1.00
CA ARG A 166 -10.05 -21.06 0.36
C ARG A 166 -10.24 -19.82 -0.53
N ASN A 167 -11.23 -18.99 -0.24
CA ASN A 167 -11.49 -17.74 -0.96
C ASN A 167 -10.93 -16.49 -0.27
N PHE A 168 -10.33 -16.64 0.92
CA PHE A 168 -9.69 -15.52 1.60
C PHE A 168 -8.25 -15.34 1.12
N GLN A 169 -7.89 -14.12 0.75
CA GLN A 169 -6.52 -13.78 0.40
C GLN A 169 -5.96 -12.78 1.41
N PHE A 170 -4.85 -13.14 2.03
CA PHE A 170 -4.00 -12.27 2.83
C PHE A 170 -2.88 -11.75 1.94
N ASP A 171 -2.67 -10.46 1.92
CA ASP A 171 -1.71 -9.82 1.02
C ASP A 171 -0.85 -8.84 1.82
N ALA A 172 0.46 -8.95 1.66
CA ALA A 172 1.46 -8.06 2.25
C ALA A 172 2.32 -7.49 1.13
N ARG A 173 2.28 -6.17 0.91
CA ARG A 173 3.00 -5.46 -0.14
C ARG A 173 3.86 -4.35 0.44
N TYR A 174 4.98 -4.14 -0.20
CA TYR A 174 5.75 -2.93 -0.08
C TYR A 174 5.59 -2.12 -1.37
N ASN A 175 5.03 -0.94 -1.28
CA ASN A 175 4.83 -0.03 -2.39
C ASN A 175 5.93 1.03 -2.33
N PHE A 176 6.83 0.96 -3.30
CA PHE A 176 7.98 1.84 -3.43
C PHE A 176 7.68 2.90 -4.49
N SER A 177 7.46 4.17 -4.08
CA SER A 177 7.23 5.26 -5.02
C SER A 177 8.51 5.64 -5.75
N VAL A 178 8.43 5.71 -7.06
CA VAL A 178 9.51 6.18 -7.93
C VAL A 178 9.42 7.66 -8.27
N THR A 179 8.24 8.25 -8.11
CA THR A 179 7.98 9.68 -8.28
C THR A 179 8.12 10.43 -6.96
N LYS A 180 8.35 11.72 -7.06
CA LYS A 180 8.41 12.64 -5.92
C LYS A 180 6.99 12.99 -5.46
N ALA A 181 6.69 12.87 -4.17
CA ALA A 181 5.40 13.25 -3.58
C ALA A 181 5.32 14.76 -3.31
N ILE A 182 6.40 15.31 -2.76
CA ILE A 182 6.59 16.73 -2.49
C ILE A 182 7.92 17.14 -3.11
N GLU A 183 7.92 18.27 -3.80
CA GLU A 183 9.11 18.86 -4.42
C GLU A 183 9.25 20.28 -3.86
N ALA A 184 10.31 20.51 -3.08
CA ALA A 184 10.73 21.80 -2.56
C ALA A 184 12.16 22.09 -3.04
N GLU A 185 12.62 23.33 -2.92
CA GLU A 185 13.97 23.74 -3.37
C GLU A 185 15.06 22.82 -2.80
N GLY A 186 15.61 21.94 -3.66
CA GLY A 186 16.73 21.04 -3.35
C GLY A 186 16.38 19.73 -2.64
N GLU A 187 15.17 19.56 -2.12
CA GLU A 187 14.73 18.35 -1.44
C GLU A 187 13.52 17.72 -2.12
N SER A 188 13.46 16.40 -2.11
CA SER A 188 12.35 15.66 -2.68
C SER A 188 12.05 14.41 -1.87
N THR A 189 10.80 14.24 -1.48
CA THR A 189 10.37 13.08 -0.71
C THR A 189 9.53 12.12 -1.56
N LYS A 190 9.66 10.84 -1.30
CA LYS A 190 8.90 9.78 -1.96
C LYS A 190 8.12 8.98 -0.92
N HIS A 191 6.98 8.44 -1.33
CA HIS A 191 6.23 7.52 -0.47
C HIS A 191 6.90 6.16 -0.35
N SER A 192 6.86 5.62 0.85
CA SER A 192 7.27 4.26 1.20
C SER A 192 6.16 3.66 2.05
N VAL A 193 5.45 2.65 1.52
CA VAL A 193 4.23 2.14 2.15
C VAL A 193 4.27 0.63 2.27
N PHE A 194 4.23 0.13 3.52
CA PHE A 194 3.87 -1.26 3.78
C PHE A 194 2.34 -1.36 3.84
N GLN A 195 1.78 -2.23 3.02
CA GLN A 195 0.35 -2.46 2.90
C GLN A 195 0.01 -3.89 3.28
N PHE A 196 -0.96 -4.05 4.18
CA PHE A 196 -1.49 -5.35 4.58
C PHE A 196 -2.99 -5.35 4.32
N THR A 197 -3.47 -6.31 3.53
CA THR A 197 -4.89 -6.43 3.21
C THR A 197 -5.39 -7.85 3.37
N ILE A 198 -6.67 -7.96 3.70
CA ILE A 198 -7.46 -9.17 3.57
C ILE A 198 -8.52 -8.93 2.51
N GLY A 199 -8.70 -9.89 1.62
CA GLY A 199 -9.71 -9.88 0.57
C GLY A 199 -10.47 -11.20 0.52
N TYR A 200 -11.58 -11.17 -0.19
CA TYR A 200 -12.34 -12.37 -0.51
C TYR A 200 -12.50 -12.47 -2.02
N LYS A 201 -12.16 -13.63 -2.59
CA LYS A 201 -12.26 -13.91 -4.03
C LYS A 201 -13.64 -14.45 -4.37
N PHE A 202 -14.33 -13.77 -5.27
CA PHE A 202 -15.56 -14.24 -5.90
C PHE A 202 -15.23 -14.64 -7.34
N ASP A 203 -15.42 -15.89 -7.67
CA ASP A 203 -15.28 -16.37 -9.04
C ASP A 203 -16.43 -15.83 -9.90
N LEU A 204 -16.11 -15.43 -11.15
CA LEU A 204 -17.02 -14.84 -12.13
C LEU A 204 -17.27 -15.79 -13.30
#